data_e25adf8b9b1082eb7ec6da9e1e8c66e2
#
_entry.id   e25adf8b9b1082eb7ec6da9e1e8c66e2
#
_cell.length_a   1.000
_cell.length_b   1.000
_cell.length_c   1.000
_cell.angle_alpha   90.00
_cell.angle_beta   90.00
_cell.angle_gamma   90.00
#
_symmetry.space_group_name_H-M   'P 1'
#
loop_
_entity.id
_entity.type
_entity.pdbx_description
1 polymer ?
#
loop_
_entity_poly.entity_id
_entity_poly.type
_entity_poly.pdbx_seq_one_letter_code
_entity_poly.pdbx_strand_id
1 'polypeptide(L)'
;QPQHAEYDQIRKAAKESEEIGADVIYNWDHFYPLYKEDGTQWEQGERREGKHFECWTMLASWAEVTDKIDIGPLVTCNSYRNPELLADMARTVDHISDGRVILGIGSGWFEQDYEEYGYEFGTAIWRLKELEKSLERIVKRMSKLDPQPKRKIPILIGGGGEKVTLRLVAQYADIWHGFATKTEERSGIETVAHKNLSLIHI
;
A
#
# COMPACT_ATOMS: atom_id res chain seq x y z
N GLN A 1 -9.07 8.23 -2.02
CA GLN A 1 -8.72 7.35 -3.15
C GLN A 1 -8.22 8.21 -4.30
N PRO A 2 -7.10 7.87 -4.96
CA PRO A 2 -6.44 8.73 -5.96
C PRO A 2 -7.02 8.52 -7.38
N GLN A 3 -8.31 8.27 -7.52
CA GLN A 3 -8.97 8.06 -8.82
C GLN A 3 -10.01 9.14 -9.11
N HIS A 4 -10.25 9.40 -10.39
CA HIS A 4 -11.24 10.36 -10.92
C HIS A 4 -11.07 11.82 -10.45
N ALA A 5 -9.91 12.16 -9.90
CA ALA A 5 -9.62 13.51 -9.43
C ALA A 5 -8.49 14.16 -10.23
N GLU A 6 -8.48 15.48 -10.29
CA GLU A 6 -7.31 16.23 -10.76
C GLU A 6 -6.20 16.15 -9.72
N TYR A 7 -4.95 16.23 -10.17
CA TYR A 7 -3.81 16.10 -9.27
C TYR A 7 -3.80 17.15 -8.14
N ASP A 8 -4.20 18.37 -8.44
CA ASP A 8 -4.29 19.45 -7.45
C ASP A 8 -5.31 19.15 -6.35
N GLN A 9 -6.40 18.47 -6.66
CA GLN A 9 -7.40 18.03 -5.69
C GLN A 9 -6.81 16.95 -4.75
N ILE A 10 -6.07 15.99 -5.30
CA ILE A 10 -5.38 14.94 -4.53
C ILE A 10 -4.33 15.55 -3.60
N ARG A 11 -3.53 16.49 -4.11
CA ARG A 11 -2.52 17.21 -3.34
C ARG A 11 -3.15 18.05 -2.23
N LYS A 12 -4.26 18.73 -2.52
CA LYS A 12 -5.03 19.50 -1.53
C LYS A 12 -5.59 18.59 -0.43
N ALA A 13 -6.15 17.43 -0.81
CA ALA A 13 -6.69 16.47 0.14
C ALA A 13 -5.63 15.95 1.12
N ALA A 14 -4.37 15.77 0.70
CA ALA A 14 -3.29 15.39 1.60
C ALA A 14 -3.03 16.47 2.66
N LYS A 15 -3.01 17.75 2.27
CA LYS A 15 -2.86 18.88 3.21
C LYS A 15 -4.03 19.00 4.17
N GLU A 16 -5.24 18.92 3.66
CA GLU A 16 -6.46 18.97 4.48
C GLU A 16 -6.55 17.81 5.46
N SER A 17 -6.06 16.61 5.08
CA SER A 17 -5.98 15.46 6.00
C SER A 17 -5.07 15.76 7.20
N GLU A 18 -3.95 16.44 6.97
CA GLU A 18 -3.06 16.86 8.04
C GLU A 18 -3.70 17.96 8.91
N GLU A 19 -4.35 18.95 8.28
CA GLU A 19 -5.01 20.06 8.98
C GLU A 19 -6.12 19.60 9.93
N ILE A 20 -6.87 18.55 9.57
CA ILE A 20 -7.90 17.95 10.43
C ILE A 20 -7.33 17.01 11.50
N GLY A 21 -6.00 16.80 11.53
CA GLY A 21 -5.31 16.01 12.53
C GLY A 21 -5.32 14.51 12.29
N ALA A 22 -5.39 14.06 11.03
CA ALA A 22 -5.19 12.65 10.73
C ALA A 22 -3.75 12.23 11.01
N ASP A 23 -3.56 11.03 11.58
CA ASP A 23 -2.23 10.48 11.90
C ASP A 23 -1.51 9.96 10.66
N VAL A 24 -2.25 9.41 9.69
CA VAL A 24 -1.69 8.81 8.48
C VAL A 24 -2.62 8.94 7.28
N ILE A 25 -2.02 9.13 6.10
CA ILE A 25 -2.74 9.08 4.82
C ILE A 25 -2.13 8.01 3.91
N TYR A 26 -2.99 7.21 3.30
CA TYR A 26 -2.61 6.17 2.37
C TYR A 26 -3.15 6.41 0.96
N ASN A 27 -2.37 6.00 -0.05
CA ASN A 27 -2.86 5.75 -1.39
C ASN A 27 -2.81 4.25 -1.72
N TRP A 28 -3.16 3.88 -2.94
CA TRP A 28 -3.06 2.51 -3.43
C TRP A 28 -2.19 2.41 -4.69
N ASP A 29 -1.69 1.21 -4.95
CA ASP A 29 -0.76 0.94 -6.04
C ASP A 29 -1.46 0.19 -7.19
N HIS A 30 -2.34 0.90 -7.86
CA HIS A 30 -3.01 0.47 -9.09
C HIS A 30 -2.65 1.43 -10.22
N PHE A 31 -2.86 1.00 -11.47
CA PHE A 31 -2.54 1.81 -12.65
C PHE A 31 -3.78 2.48 -13.24
N TYR A 32 -4.97 1.99 -12.88
CA TYR A 32 -6.27 2.50 -13.32
C TYR A 32 -7.24 2.63 -12.15
N PRO A 33 -8.32 3.41 -12.30
CA PRO A 33 -9.40 3.43 -11.32
C PRO A 33 -9.97 2.03 -11.09
N LEU A 34 -10.15 1.63 -9.83
CA LEU A 34 -10.79 0.37 -9.46
C LEU A 34 -12.30 0.40 -9.61
N TYR A 35 -12.90 1.58 -9.57
CA TYR A 35 -14.34 1.82 -9.69
C TYR A 35 -14.59 2.87 -10.74
N LYS A 36 -15.77 2.87 -11.34
CA LYS A 36 -16.25 3.96 -12.20
C LYS A 36 -16.48 5.24 -11.38
N GLU A 37 -16.67 6.36 -12.03
CA GLU A 37 -16.88 7.66 -11.39
C GLU A 37 -18.15 7.70 -10.51
N ASP A 38 -19.15 6.91 -10.86
CA ASP A 38 -20.40 6.73 -10.10
C ASP A 38 -20.25 5.73 -8.91
N GLY A 39 -19.06 5.17 -8.71
CA GLY A 39 -18.74 4.20 -7.66
C GLY A 39 -19.10 2.75 -7.99
N THR A 40 -19.64 2.46 -9.16
CA THR A 40 -19.91 1.09 -9.60
C THR A 40 -18.63 0.36 -10.04
N GLN A 41 -18.68 -0.96 -10.07
CA GLN A 41 -17.55 -1.78 -10.54
C GLN A 41 -17.54 -1.83 -12.09
N TRP A 42 -16.32 -2.02 -12.63
CA TRP A 42 -16.13 -2.31 -14.04
C TRP A 42 -16.62 -3.73 -14.37
N GLU A 43 -17.25 -3.90 -15.51
CA GLU A 43 -17.60 -5.22 -16.02
C GLU A 43 -16.36 -5.97 -16.51
N GLN A 44 -16.43 -7.29 -16.57
CA GLN A 44 -15.34 -8.11 -17.06
C GLN A 44 -15.02 -7.77 -18.52
N GLY A 45 -13.76 -7.41 -18.80
CA GLY A 45 -13.32 -7.02 -20.14
C GLY A 45 -13.65 -5.58 -20.55
N GLU A 46 -14.32 -4.82 -19.68
CA GLU A 46 -14.54 -3.39 -19.91
C GLU A 46 -13.24 -2.62 -19.76
N ARG A 47 -12.95 -1.70 -20.70
CA ARG A 47 -11.80 -0.82 -20.62
C ARG A 47 -11.97 0.15 -19.47
N ARG A 48 -11.01 0.15 -18.55
CA ARG A 48 -11.02 1.08 -17.42
C ARG A 48 -10.58 2.46 -17.89
N GLU A 49 -11.42 3.45 -17.60
CA GLU A 49 -11.19 4.83 -17.96
C GLU A 49 -11.22 5.72 -16.72
N GLY A 50 -10.65 6.91 -16.84
CA GLY A 50 -10.61 7.89 -15.77
C GLY A 50 -9.20 8.21 -15.28
N LYS A 51 -9.12 9.28 -14.52
CA LYS A 51 -7.83 9.79 -14.01
C LYS A 51 -7.31 8.89 -12.89
N HIS A 52 -6.06 8.56 -12.98
CA HIS A 52 -5.30 7.86 -11.95
C HIS A 52 -3.84 8.30 -12.02
N PHE A 53 -3.14 8.29 -10.89
CA PHE A 53 -1.74 8.69 -10.82
C PHE A 53 -0.92 7.61 -10.11
N GLU A 54 0.35 7.49 -10.53
CA GLU A 54 1.27 6.48 -10.01
C GLU A 54 1.56 6.68 -8.52
N CYS A 55 1.52 5.59 -7.78
CA CYS A 55 1.50 5.54 -6.33
C CYS A 55 2.72 6.23 -5.68
N TRP A 56 3.93 5.80 -6.00
CA TRP A 56 5.14 6.29 -5.34
C TRP A 56 5.54 7.71 -5.75
N THR A 57 5.29 8.08 -6.99
CA THR A 57 5.48 9.45 -7.46
C THR A 57 4.55 10.41 -6.73
N MET A 58 3.31 9.98 -6.50
CA MET A 58 2.34 10.76 -5.72
C MET A 58 2.74 10.87 -4.24
N LEU A 59 3.26 9.79 -3.63
CA LEU A 59 3.76 9.83 -2.25
C LEU A 59 4.92 10.82 -2.08
N ALA A 60 5.83 10.90 -3.05
CA ALA A 60 6.89 11.90 -3.03
C ALA A 60 6.33 13.34 -3.02
N SER A 61 5.28 13.60 -3.80
CA SER A 61 4.62 14.90 -3.78
C SER A 61 3.88 15.17 -2.45
N TRP A 62 3.26 14.18 -1.84
CA TRP A 62 2.65 14.34 -0.52
C TRP A 62 3.69 14.62 0.55
N ALA A 63 4.86 13.96 0.47
CA ALA A 63 5.99 14.21 1.35
C ALA A 63 6.42 15.68 1.37
N GLU A 64 6.42 16.35 0.19
CA GLU A 64 6.81 17.76 0.04
C GLU A 64 5.76 18.75 0.56
N VAL A 65 4.49 18.37 0.62
CA VAL A 65 3.41 19.32 0.92
C VAL A 65 2.76 19.11 2.28
N THR A 66 3.24 18.14 3.04
CA THR A 66 2.82 17.84 4.41
C THR A 66 4.03 17.84 5.35
N ASP A 67 3.82 18.11 6.64
CA ASP A 67 4.90 18.27 7.62
C ASP A 67 4.87 17.23 8.76
N LYS A 68 3.71 16.65 9.06
CA LYS A 68 3.49 15.84 10.28
C LYS A 68 2.87 14.48 10.03
N ILE A 69 1.92 14.40 9.08
CA ILE A 69 1.15 13.19 8.81
C ILE A 69 2.05 12.10 8.21
N ASP A 70 1.95 10.89 8.73
CA ASP A 70 2.62 9.74 8.11
C ASP A 70 1.97 9.41 6.76
N ILE A 71 2.78 8.96 5.80
CA ILE A 71 2.35 8.67 4.43
C ILE A 71 2.79 7.28 4.00
N GLY A 72 1.99 6.61 3.19
CA GLY A 72 2.36 5.30 2.66
C GLY A 72 1.40 4.74 1.64
N PRO A 73 1.79 3.65 0.97
CA PRO A 73 0.87 2.88 0.15
C PRO A 73 0.09 1.86 0.99
N LEU A 74 -1.19 1.66 0.66
CA LEU A 74 -2.01 0.61 1.25
C LEU A 74 -2.64 -0.21 0.13
N VAL A 75 -1.91 -1.13 -0.49
CA VAL A 75 -0.48 -1.40 -0.27
C VAL A 75 0.25 -1.42 -1.61
N THR A 76 1.58 -1.27 -1.62
CA THR A 76 2.38 -1.53 -2.82
C THR A 76 2.19 -2.97 -3.29
N CYS A 77 1.94 -3.16 -4.57
CA CYS A 77 1.95 -4.48 -5.19
C CYS A 77 3.40 -4.96 -5.36
N ASN A 78 3.73 -6.06 -4.71
CA ASN A 78 5.08 -6.64 -4.75
C ASN A 78 5.59 -6.91 -6.16
N SER A 79 4.70 -7.27 -7.09
CA SER A 79 5.08 -7.69 -8.44
C SER A 79 5.43 -6.55 -9.39
N TYR A 80 5.10 -5.29 -9.05
CA TYR A 80 5.26 -4.16 -9.98
C TYR A 80 6.65 -3.55 -9.98
N ARG A 81 7.49 -3.86 -8.98
CA ARG A 81 8.83 -3.26 -8.84
C ARG A 81 9.85 -4.29 -8.36
N ASN A 82 11.09 -4.08 -8.80
CA ASN A 82 12.22 -4.77 -8.21
C ASN A 82 12.31 -4.44 -6.71
N PRO A 83 12.49 -5.41 -5.81
CA PRO A 83 12.52 -5.18 -4.36
C PRO A 83 13.59 -4.22 -3.88
N GLU A 84 14.78 -4.25 -4.48
CA GLU A 84 15.86 -3.32 -4.15
C GLU A 84 15.50 -1.89 -4.58
N LEU A 85 14.91 -1.75 -5.77
CA LEU A 85 14.42 -0.45 -6.24
C LEU A 85 13.34 0.10 -5.32
N LEU A 86 12.41 -0.74 -4.87
CA LEU A 86 11.36 -0.35 -3.91
C LEU A 86 11.96 0.15 -2.59
N ALA A 87 13.01 -0.50 -2.09
CA ALA A 87 13.73 -0.05 -0.90
C ALA A 87 14.38 1.34 -1.13
N ASP A 88 15.00 1.55 -2.29
CA ASP A 88 15.58 2.86 -2.65
C ASP A 88 14.52 3.96 -2.79
N MET A 89 13.35 3.63 -3.36
CA MET A 89 12.22 4.56 -3.47
C MET A 89 11.69 4.93 -2.09
N ALA A 90 11.43 3.93 -1.24
CA ALA A 90 10.93 4.15 0.12
C ALA A 90 11.90 5.04 0.94
N ARG A 91 13.22 4.75 0.93
CA ARG A 91 14.23 5.58 1.57
C ARG A 91 14.24 7.01 1.01
N THR A 92 14.08 7.16 -0.30
CA THR A 92 14.09 8.49 -0.92
C THR A 92 12.90 9.32 -0.46
N VAL A 93 11.69 8.75 -0.48
CA VAL A 93 10.48 9.43 0.02
C VAL A 93 10.55 9.66 1.53
N ASP A 94 11.19 8.77 2.29
CA ASP A 94 11.46 8.94 3.72
C ASP A 94 12.33 10.18 3.99
N HIS A 95 13.36 10.41 3.19
CA HIS A 95 14.17 11.63 3.27
C HIS A 95 13.40 12.89 2.90
N ILE A 96 12.58 12.84 1.84
CA ILE A 96 11.74 13.97 1.42
C ILE A 96 10.74 14.33 2.53
N SER A 97 10.16 13.34 3.16
CA SER A 97 9.14 13.52 4.20
C SER A 97 9.70 13.76 5.61
N ASP A 98 11.04 13.76 5.78
CA ASP A 98 11.72 13.80 7.08
C ASP A 98 11.30 12.67 8.04
N GLY A 99 11.24 11.44 7.51
CA GLY A 99 11.02 10.23 8.30
C GLY A 99 9.58 9.85 8.54
N ARG A 100 8.64 10.20 7.63
CA ARG A 100 7.19 9.92 7.79
C ARG A 100 6.65 8.79 6.92
N VAL A 101 7.54 8.00 6.25
CA VAL A 101 7.10 6.91 5.37
C VAL A 101 6.73 5.67 6.17
N ILE A 102 5.64 5.04 5.77
CA ILE A 102 5.27 3.65 6.08
C ILE A 102 5.35 2.86 4.77
N LEU A 103 6.16 1.81 4.72
CA LEU A 103 6.26 0.92 3.56
C LEU A 103 5.17 -0.15 3.63
N GLY A 104 4.00 0.13 3.06
CA GLY A 104 2.95 -0.86 2.90
C GLY A 104 3.19 -1.75 1.69
N ILE A 105 3.09 -3.08 1.84
CA ILE A 105 3.32 -4.05 0.76
C ILE A 105 2.35 -5.23 0.85
N GLY A 106 1.99 -5.79 -0.30
CA GLY A 106 1.14 -6.97 -0.42
C GLY A 106 1.49 -7.81 -1.63
N SER A 107 0.95 -9.02 -1.70
CA SER A 107 1.27 -9.98 -2.78
C SER A 107 0.67 -9.62 -4.14
N GLY A 108 -0.24 -8.65 -4.21
CA GLY A 108 -1.01 -8.34 -5.41
C GLY A 108 -2.22 -9.26 -5.61
N TRP A 109 -3.25 -8.75 -6.27
CA TRP A 109 -4.51 -9.49 -6.45
C TRP A 109 -5.25 -9.14 -7.76
N PHE A 110 -5.01 -7.96 -8.32
CA PHE A 110 -5.80 -7.41 -9.41
C PHE A 110 -5.18 -7.75 -10.76
N GLU A 111 -5.63 -8.85 -11.36
CA GLU A 111 -5.06 -9.48 -12.55
C GLU A 111 -4.96 -8.54 -13.77
N GLN A 112 -5.97 -7.67 -13.97
CA GLN A 112 -5.98 -6.75 -15.11
C GLN A 112 -4.80 -5.77 -15.11
N ASP A 113 -4.31 -5.32 -13.94
CA ASP A 113 -3.11 -4.47 -13.89
C ASP A 113 -1.86 -5.23 -14.36
N TYR A 114 -1.80 -6.53 -14.08
CA TYR A 114 -0.68 -7.37 -14.54
C TYR A 114 -0.71 -7.58 -16.05
N GLU A 115 -1.89 -7.86 -16.61
CA GLU A 115 -2.07 -8.05 -18.05
C GLU A 115 -1.71 -6.80 -18.83
N GLU A 116 -2.20 -5.62 -18.42
CA GLU A 116 -1.96 -4.34 -19.10
C GLU A 116 -0.48 -3.95 -19.13
N TYR A 117 0.28 -4.28 -18.09
CA TYR A 117 1.69 -3.92 -17.96
C TYR A 117 2.65 -5.09 -18.27
N GLY A 118 2.12 -6.26 -18.62
CA GLY A 118 2.93 -7.43 -18.95
C GLY A 118 3.67 -8.04 -17.76
N TYR A 119 3.13 -7.88 -16.54
CA TYR A 119 3.65 -8.56 -15.36
C TYR A 119 3.14 -9.99 -15.28
N GLU A 120 3.94 -10.89 -14.70
CA GLU A 120 3.51 -12.26 -14.43
C GLU A 120 2.55 -12.29 -13.24
N PHE A 121 1.29 -12.69 -13.45
CA PHE A 121 0.30 -12.81 -12.39
C PHE A 121 0.48 -14.09 -11.57
N GLY A 122 0.71 -15.22 -12.23
CA GLY A 122 0.91 -16.50 -11.59
C GLY A 122 -0.25 -16.91 -10.65
N THR A 123 0.01 -17.83 -9.74
CA THR A 123 -0.96 -18.24 -8.73
C THR A 123 -0.84 -17.39 -7.44
N ALA A 124 -1.90 -17.34 -6.62
CA ALA A 124 -1.85 -16.67 -5.33
C ALA A 124 -0.72 -17.20 -4.43
N ILE A 125 -0.47 -18.51 -4.45
CA ILE A 125 0.62 -19.13 -3.68
C ILE A 125 1.98 -18.68 -4.22
N TRP A 126 2.13 -18.57 -5.53
CA TRP A 126 3.36 -18.07 -6.15
C TRP A 126 3.62 -16.62 -5.75
N ARG A 127 2.62 -15.74 -5.86
CA ARG A 127 2.74 -14.33 -5.45
C ARG A 127 3.10 -14.16 -3.97
N LEU A 128 2.56 -15.00 -3.09
CA LEU A 128 2.92 -15.00 -1.67
C LEU A 128 4.37 -15.44 -1.43
N LYS A 129 4.88 -16.42 -2.18
CA LYS A 129 6.29 -16.83 -2.12
C LYS A 129 7.22 -15.73 -2.64
N GLU A 130 6.81 -15.05 -3.71
CA GLU A 130 7.59 -13.91 -4.22
C GLU A 130 7.58 -12.73 -3.24
N LEU A 131 6.48 -12.48 -2.53
CA LEU A 131 6.43 -11.48 -1.45
C LEU A 131 7.42 -11.84 -0.32
N GLU A 132 7.47 -13.10 0.12
CA GLU A 132 8.43 -13.56 1.13
C GLU A 132 9.87 -13.29 0.73
N LYS A 133 10.26 -13.68 -0.49
CA LYS A 133 11.61 -13.41 -1.04
C LYS A 133 11.91 -11.92 -1.13
N SER A 134 10.91 -11.13 -1.53
CA SER A 134 11.06 -9.69 -1.69
C SER A 134 11.24 -8.97 -0.36
N LEU A 135 10.51 -9.38 0.67
CA LEU A 135 10.66 -8.81 2.02
C LEU A 135 12.09 -9.01 2.55
N GLU A 136 12.66 -10.22 2.38
CA GLU A 136 14.06 -10.48 2.74
C GLU A 136 15.02 -9.55 1.99
N ARG A 137 14.83 -9.39 0.68
CA ARG A 137 15.65 -8.53 -0.18
C ARG A 137 15.52 -7.06 0.19
N ILE A 138 14.30 -6.58 0.47
CA ILE A 138 14.02 -5.21 0.90
C ILE A 138 14.76 -4.89 2.21
N VAL A 139 14.59 -5.74 3.23
CA VAL A 139 15.26 -5.56 4.53
C VAL A 139 16.78 -5.55 4.37
N LYS A 140 17.32 -6.49 3.58
CA LYS A 140 18.76 -6.55 3.28
C LYS A 140 19.24 -5.33 2.50
N ARG A 141 18.44 -4.81 1.57
CA ARG A 141 18.79 -3.59 0.83
C ARG A 141 18.76 -2.37 1.74
N MET A 142 17.72 -2.21 2.56
CA MET A 142 17.59 -1.11 3.53
C MET A 142 18.83 -0.98 4.42
N SER A 143 19.39 -2.11 4.90
CA SER A 143 20.59 -2.09 5.75
C SER A 143 21.88 -1.64 5.04
N LYS A 144 21.88 -1.55 3.70
CA LYS A 144 23.02 -1.19 2.87
C LYS A 144 22.91 0.18 2.20
N LEU A 145 21.77 0.85 2.38
CA LEU A 145 21.55 2.16 1.76
C LEU A 145 22.48 3.22 2.37
N ASP A 146 22.95 4.11 1.52
CA ASP A 146 23.69 5.31 1.91
C ASP A 146 23.14 6.51 1.11
N PRO A 147 22.57 7.54 1.76
CA PRO A 147 22.33 7.60 3.20
C PRO A 147 21.28 6.58 3.68
N GLN A 148 21.36 6.23 4.96
CA GLN A 148 20.32 5.41 5.61
C GLN A 148 18.99 6.17 5.66
N PRO A 149 17.83 5.48 5.80
CA PRO A 149 16.56 6.14 6.13
C PRO A 149 16.69 7.05 7.36
N LYS A 150 15.87 8.09 7.44
CA LYS A 150 15.82 9.02 8.58
C LYS A 150 15.43 8.33 9.88
N ARG A 151 14.55 7.33 9.78
CA ARG A 151 14.17 6.40 10.86
C ARG A 151 14.10 4.98 10.32
N LYS A 152 13.95 3.98 11.20
CA LYS A 152 13.49 2.65 10.76
C LYS A 152 12.14 2.85 10.08
N ILE A 153 12.05 2.62 8.77
CA ILE A 153 10.78 2.68 8.04
C ILE A 153 9.89 1.52 8.50
N PRO A 154 8.71 1.77 9.08
CA PRO A 154 7.79 0.71 9.44
C PRO A 154 7.31 -0.05 8.21
N ILE A 155 7.30 -1.39 8.28
CA ILE A 155 6.76 -2.24 7.24
C ILE A 155 5.32 -2.60 7.60
N LEU A 156 4.38 -2.26 6.69
CA LEU A 156 2.99 -2.67 6.77
C LEU A 156 2.74 -3.78 5.76
N ILE A 157 2.21 -4.93 6.19
CA ILE A 157 1.81 -6.00 5.28
C ILE A 157 0.28 -6.08 5.22
N GLY A 158 -0.26 -6.00 3.98
CA GLY A 158 -1.69 -6.15 3.70
C GLY A 158 -2.07 -7.56 3.31
N GLY A 159 -3.20 -8.05 3.86
CA GLY A 159 -3.79 -9.33 3.52
C GLY A 159 -4.23 -10.15 4.73
N GLY A 160 -5.20 -11.07 4.52
CA GLY A 160 -5.84 -11.85 5.59
C GLY A 160 -5.53 -13.34 5.59
N GLY A 161 -4.56 -13.82 4.82
CA GLY A 161 -4.24 -15.24 4.72
C GLY A 161 -3.57 -15.80 5.98
N GLU A 162 -4.31 -16.58 6.78
CA GLU A 162 -3.87 -17.08 8.09
C GLU A 162 -2.56 -17.88 8.05
N LYS A 163 -2.38 -18.74 7.03
CA LYS A 163 -1.25 -19.69 7.01
C LYS A 163 0.07 -19.09 6.51
N VAL A 164 0.01 -18.12 5.59
CA VAL A 164 1.21 -17.56 4.97
C VAL A 164 1.35 -16.08 5.28
N THR A 165 0.32 -15.26 5.00
CA THR A 165 0.40 -13.81 5.19
C THR A 165 0.67 -13.46 6.65
N LEU A 166 -0.06 -14.03 7.61
CA LEU A 166 0.16 -13.73 9.04
C LEU A 166 1.52 -14.22 9.55
N ARG A 167 2.11 -15.27 8.96
CA ARG A 167 3.49 -15.66 9.26
C ARG A 167 4.49 -14.61 8.79
N LEU A 168 4.30 -14.07 7.57
CA LEU A 168 5.14 -12.98 7.06
C LEU A 168 4.97 -11.70 7.89
N VAL A 169 3.73 -11.40 8.30
CA VAL A 169 3.45 -10.29 9.22
C VAL A 169 4.25 -10.46 10.51
N ALA A 170 4.17 -11.60 11.17
CA ALA A 170 4.90 -11.85 12.41
C ALA A 170 6.43 -11.79 12.27
N GLN A 171 6.95 -12.05 11.08
CA GLN A 171 8.39 -12.09 10.82
C GLN A 171 8.96 -10.72 10.39
N TYR A 172 8.21 -9.92 9.63
CA TYR A 172 8.72 -8.74 8.95
C TYR A 172 7.98 -7.45 9.26
N ALA A 173 6.72 -7.52 9.69
CA ALA A 173 5.88 -6.32 9.77
C ALA A 173 5.92 -5.65 11.14
N ASP A 174 5.85 -4.34 11.13
CA ASP A 174 5.55 -3.51 12.29
C ASP A 174 4.03 -3.22 12.37
N ILE A 175 3.31 -3.33 11.24
CA ILE A 175 1.87 -3.04 11.12
C ILE A 175 1.22 -4.11 10.23
N TRP A 176 0.02 -4.55 10.60
CA TRP A 176 -0.79 -5.45 9.78
C TRP A 176 -2.10 -4.78 9.38
N HIS A 177 -2.48 -4.96 8.09
CA HIS A 177 -3.78 -4.54 7.57
C HIS A 177 -4.54 -5.75 7.00
N GLY A 178 -5.69 -6.06 7.59
CA GLY A 178 -6.59 -7.12 7.13
C GLY A 178 -7.97 -6.59 6.75
N PHE A 179 -8.71 -7.35 5.94
CA PHE A 179 -10.11 -7.08 5.63
C PHE A 179 -11.01 -7.95 6.51
N ALA A 180 -12.09 -7.38 7.05
CA ALA A 180 -13.17 -8.14 7.66
C ALA A 180 -13.84 -9.04 6.61
N THR A 181 -14.08 -10.31 6.92
CA THR A 181 -14.80 -11.22 6.04
C THR A 181 -16.31 -11.11 6.24
N LYS A 182 -17.12 -11.44 5.20
CA LYS A 182 -18.58 -11.43 5.29
C LYS A 182 -19.16 -12.32 6.41
N THR A 183 -18.41 -13.34 6.85
CA THR A 183 -18.79 -14.22 7.96
C THR A 183 -18.73 -13.47 9.30
N GLU A 184 -17.88 -12.48 9.39
CA GLU A 184 -17.64 -11.67 10.57
C GLU A 184 -18.67 -10.55 10.72
N GLU A 185 -19.22 -10.06 9.62
CA GLU A 185 -20.34 -9.12 9.60
C GLU A 185 -21.61 -9.71 10.20
N ARG A 186 -21.75 -11.07 10.19
CA ARG A 186 -22.91 -11.79 10.75
C ARG A 186 -22.81 -12.09 12.24
N SER A 187 -21.66 -11.99 12.85
CA SER A 187 -21.44 -12.38 14.25
C SER A 187 -21.63 -11.24 15.26
N GLY A 188 -22.08 -10.06 14.83
CA GLY A 188 -22.45 -8.94 15.70
C GLY A 188 -21.32 -7.95 16.00
N ILE A 189 -21.68 -6.89 16.71
CA ILE A 189 -20.86 -5.70 16.98
C ILE A 189 -19.51 -6.03 17.66
N GLU A 190 -19.44 -7.08 18.47
CA GLU A 190 -18.18 -7.46 19.16
C GLU A 190 -17.11 -7.99 18.20
N THR A 191 -17.51 -8.71 17.17
CA THR A 191 -16.57 -9.23 16.14
C THR A 191 -16.11 -8.10 15.22
N VAL A 192 -16.98 -7.15 14.93
CA VAL A 192 -16.64 -5.93 14.18
C VAL A 192 -15.67 -5.05 14.98
N ALA A 193 -15.84 -4.92 16.29
CA ALA A 193 -14.93 -4.14 17.13
C ALA A 193 -13.53 -4.77 17.22
N HIS A 194 -13.41 -6.10 17.27
CA HIS A 194 -12.12 -6.79 17.26
C HIS A 194 -11.40 -6.77 15.89
N LYS A 195 -12.12 -6.59 14.81
CA LYS A 195 -11.60 -6.65 13.44
C LYS A 195 -11.60 -5.32 12.69
N ASN A 196 -12.23 -4.29 13.23
CA ASN A 196 -11.98 -2.90 12.82
C ASN A 196 -10.63 -2.34 13.30
N LEU A 197 -9.87 -3.13 14.05
CA LEU A 197 -8.42 -2.96 14.16
C LEU A 197 -7.79 -3.45 12.84
N SER A 198 -8.13 -2.76 11.74
CA SER A 198 -7.49 -3.00 10.45
C SER A 198 -5.99 -2.64 10.47
N LEU A 199 -5.54 -1.99 11.52
CA LEU A 199 -4.14 -1.66 11.80
C LEU A 199 -3.80 -2.14 13.20
N ILE A 200 -3.03 -3.23 13.30
CA ILE A 200 -2.47 -3.70 14.56
C ILE A 200 -0.98 -3.43 14.54
N HIS A 201 -0.50 -2.65 15.49
CA HIS A 201 0.93 -2.58 15.79
C HIS A 201 1.35 -3.88 16.47
N ILE A 202 2.34 -4.53 15.92
CA ILE A 202 2.91 -5.80 16.40
C ILE A 202 4.18 -5.50 17.21
#